data_840cb829ca555d43ad65ee024ea11206
#
_entry.id   840cb829ca555d43ad65ee024ea11206
#
_cell.length_a   1.000
_cell.length_b   1.000
_cell.length_c   1.000
_cell.angle_alpha   90.00
_cell.angle_beta   90.00
_cell.angle_gamma   90.00
#
_symmetry.space_group_name_H-M   'P 1'
#
loop_
_entity.id
_entity.type
_entity.pdbx_description
1 polymer ?
#
loop_
_entity_poly.entity_id
_entity_poly.type
_entity_poly.pdbx_seq_one_letter_code
_entity_poly.pdbx_strand_id
1 'polypeptide(L)'
;MTKDLKMYIRSTFIILSLSLLVKLIAIYITNFDLFGDEAQYWIWSQSLDFGYYSKPPFVAWIISFFTFFLGNSFVTIKLIPIIFYIISGYVVYLLSLELYNNKNQAVLTAASFYLMPAVSFSSFILSTDVFLIFFWSLSLLFFLKSITNPLKINFFILGIFVGISFLTKYAAVYFLISTLVLIFLDKKTRTVFIYKSTNLLIFIGSLLLVLLPNIVWNNNVGWITFLHTSENAGLDRALINLYQGFEFIFSQTLMLSPFLFVIFIFKIKKITFSFQTKFLLSFSIPVFLIVLLESILVRANANWAAVALVGFFILMINQVFKSSKKIIFI
;
A
#
# COMPACT_ATOMS: atom_id res chain seq x y z
N MET A 1 12.50 19.25 -21.02
CA MET A 1 11.32 19.47 -20.15
C MET A 1 10.67 20.76 -20.57
N THR A 2 9.42 20.74 -21.01
CA THR A 2 8.69 21.95 -21.44
C THR A 2 8.51 22.93 -20.28
N LYS A 3 8.34 24.23 -20.56
CA LYS A 3 8.12 25.28 -19.56
C LYS A 3 6.91 24.97 -18.67
N ASP A 4 5.83 24.46 -19.28
CA ASP A 4 4.60 24.10 -18.60
C ASP A 4 4.80 22.93 -17.62
N LEU A 5 5.57 21.91 -18.00
CA LEU A 5 5.83 20.77 -17.13
C LEU A 5 6.68 21.16 -15.89
N LYS A 6 7.64 22.10 -16.07
CA LYS A 6 8.39 22.68 -14.93
C LYS A 6 7.45 23.42 -13.99
N MET A 7 6.52 24.19 -14.52
CA MET A 7 5.52 24.93 -13.77
C MET A 7 4.64 23.96 -12.96
N TYR A 8 4.08 22.91 -13.59
CA TYR A 8 3.27 21.91 -12.91
C TYR A 8 4.01 21.20 -11.78
N ILE A 9 5.23 20.75 -12.02
CA ILE A 9 6.06 20.12 -10.98
C ILE A 9 6.29 21.10 -9.83
N ARG A 10 6.67 22.36 -10.12
CA ARG A 10 6.88 23.39 -9.09
C ARG A 10 5.60 23.64 -8.28
N SER A 11 4.46 23.82 -8.94
CA SER A 11 3.17 24.02 -8.27
C SER A 11 2.80 22.83 -7.38
N THR A 12 3.03 21.61 -7.85
CA THR A 12 2.77 20.40 -7.06
C THR A 12 3.66 20.35 -5.80
N PHE A 13 4.94 20.69 -5.91
CA PHE A 13 5.82 20.75 -4.74
C PHE A 13 5.40 21.83 -3.74
N ILE A 14 4.95 23.00 -4.22
CA ILE A 14 4.42 24.05 -3.34
C ILE A 14 3.18 23.55 -2.58
N ILE A 15 2.23 22.90 -3.28
CA ILE A 15 1.03 22.34 -2.66
C ILE A 15 1.39 21.27 -1.62
N LEU A 16 2.35 20.40 -1.93
CA LEU A 16 2.85 19.38 -0.98
C LEU A 16 3.45 20.01 0.27
N SER A 17 4.30 21.02 0.09
CA SER A 17 4.94 21.72 1.21
C SER A 17 3.91 22.44 2.08
N LEU A 18 2.93 23.10 1.48
CA LEU A 18 1.81 23.72 2.20
C LEU A 18 0.94 22.69 2.92
N SER A 19 0.62 21.57 2.27
CA SER A 19 -0.14 20.48 2.90
C SER A 19 0.60 19.91 4.11
N LEU A 20 1.92 19.69 3.99
CA LEU A 20 2.75 19.22 5.09
C LEU A 20 2.79 20.24 6.24
N LEU A 21 2.99 21.51 5.93
CA LEU A 21 2.99 22.59 6.91
C LEU A 21 1.67 22.65 7.69
N VAL A 22 0.54 22.62 6.97
CA VAL A 22 -0.79 22.60 7.60
C VAL A 22 -0.96 21.38 8.52
N LYS A 23 -0.47 20.20 8.11
CA LYS A 23 -0.52 18.99 8.95
C LYS A 23 0.31 19.15 10.22
N LEU A 24 1.53 19.67 10.11
CA LEU A 24 2.40 19.89 11.27
C LEU A 24 1.78 20.92 12.24
N ILE A 25 1.23 22.00 11.71
CA ILE A 25 0.52 23.01 12.52
C ILE A 25 -0.70 22.36 13.19
N ALA A 26 -1.52 21.60 12.44
CA ALA A 26 -2.69 20.93 12.99
C ALA A 26 -2.36 19.98 14.14
N ILE A 27 -1.28 19.20 14.03
CA ILE A 27 -0.82 18.31 15.10
C ILE A 27 -0.40 19.12 16.34
N TYR A 28 0.26 20.28 16.15
CA TYR A 28 0.77 21.08 17.25
C TYR A 28 -0.35 21.82 18.01
N ILE A 29 -1.38 22.31 17.30
CA ILE A 29 -2.48 23.10 17.90
C ILE A 29 -3.68 22.25 18.33
N THR A 30 -3.74 20.97 17.89
CA THR A 30 -4.87 20.09 18.20
C THR A 30 -4.80 19.60 19.65
N ASN A 31 -5.94 19.67 20.34
CA ASN A 31 -6.13 19.12 21.69
C ASN A 31 -6.85 17.76 21.65
N PHE A 32 -6.82 17.05 20.53
CA PHE A 32 -7.42 15.72 20.45
C PHE A 32 -6.48 14.67 21.05
N ASP A 33 -7.09 13.67 21.68
CA ASP A 33 -6.38 12.47 22.11
C ASP A 33 -6.12 11.52 20.94
N LEU A 34 -5.37 10.45 21.21
CA LEU A 34 -5.18 9.36 20.28
C LEU A 34 -6.52 8.66 20.00
N PHE A 35 -6.75 8.28 18.74
CA PHE A 35 -7.86 7.37 18.42
C PHE A 35 -7.69 6.04 19.14
N GLY A 36 -8.79 5.30 19.36
CA GLY A 36 -8.77 4.06 20.11
C GLY A 36 -7.72 3.05 19.63
N ASP A 37 -7.61 2.85 18.31
CA ASP A 37 -6.58 1.97 17.74
C ASP A 37 -5.16 2.50 18.00
N GLU A 38 -4.93 3.81 17.88
CA GLU A 38 -3.62 4.42 18.13
C GLU A 38 -3.20 4.26 19.60
N ALA A 39 -4.14 4.48 20.53
CA ALA A 39 -3.90 4.29 21.95
C ALA A 39 -3.59 2.81 22.27
N GLN A 40 -4.31 1.86 21.65
CA GLN A 40 -4.02 0.45 21.76
C GLN A 40 -2.61 0.09 21.27
N TYR A 41 -2.21 0.60 20.10
CA TYR A 41 -0.88 0.36 19.55
C TYR A 41 0.21 0.98 20.40
N TRP A 42 -0.06 2.15 20.99
CA TRP A 42 0.85 2.79 21.93
C TRP A 42 1.03 1.96 23.20
N ILE A 43 -0.05 1.39 23.77
CA ILE A 43 0.04 0.49 24.92
C ILE A 43 0.91 -0.73 24.57
N TRP A 44 0.71 -1.34 23.41
CA TRP A 44 1.53 -2.48 22.98
C TRP A 44 3.00 -2.12 22.80
N SER A 45 3.30 -0.89 22.40
CA SER A 45 4.68 -0.42 22.26
C SER A 45 5.46 -0.32 23.57
N GLN A 46 4.77 -0.34 24.72
CA GLN A 46 5.39 -0.31 26.05
C GLN A 46 5.89 -1.70 26.49
N SER A 47 5.39 -2.78 25.86
CA SER A 47 5.83 -4.16 26.12
C SER A 47 5.91 -4.89 24.78
N LEU A 48 7.12 -4.94 24.21
CA LEU A 48 7.35 -5.50 22.87
C LEU A 48 7.24 -7.02 22.89
N ASP A 49 6.49 -7.54 21.90
CA ASP A 49 6.33 -8.97 21.66
C ASP A 49 6.32 -9.23 20.14
N PHE A 50 6.25 -10.50 19.74
CA PHE A 50 6.20 -10.94 18.35
C PHE A 50 4.78 -11.04 17.77
N GLY A 51 3.78 -10.62 18.51
CA GLY A 51 2.38 -10.53 18.10
C GLY A 51 1.54 -9.93 19.23
N TYR A 52 0.30 -9.55 18.91
CA TYR A 52 -0.68 -9.03 19.86
C TYR A 52 -2.05 -9.59 19.55
N TYR A 53 -3.00 -9.40 20.46
CA TYR A 53 -4.35 -9.96 20.39
C TYR A 53 -5.01 -9.79 19.01
N SER A 54 -4.97 -8.58 18.44
CA SER A 54 -5.72 -8.27 17.20
C SER A 54 -4.84 -7.92 16.00
N LYS A 55 -3.52 -7.78 16.18
CA LYS A 55 -2.61 -7.34 15.11
C LYS A 55 -1.22 -8.00 15.21
N PRO A 56 -0.53 -8.16 14.06
CA PRO A 56 0.90 -8.44 14.04
C PRO A 56 1.73 -7.32 14.69
N PRO A 57 3.03 -7.57 14.99
CA PRO A 57 3.78 -6.75 15.96
C PRO A 57 4.34 -5.43 15.41
N PHE A 58 4.45 -5.24 14.11
CA PHE A 58 5.27 -4.20 13.51
C PHE A 58 4.89 -2.78 13.94
N VAL A 59 3.60 -2.49 14.08
CA VAL A 59 3.13 -1.15 14.51
C VAL A 59 3.65 -0.79 15.89
N ALA A 60 3.63 -1.73 16.84
CA ALA A 60 4.15 -1.52 18.19
C ALA A 60 5.67 -1.30 18.19
N TRP A 61 6.41 -2.08 17.40
CA TRP A 61 7.86 -1.92 17.27
C TRP A 61 8.25 -0.54 16.74
N ILE A 62 7.53 -0.04 15.73
CA ILE A 62 7.82 1.29 15.18
C ILE A 62 7.47 2.40 16.17
N ILE A 63 6.35 2.31 16.89
CA ILE A 63 6.02 3.28 17.93
C ILE A 63 7.12 3.30 18.98
N SER A 64 7.52 2.13 19.49
CA SER A 64 8.58 2.03 20.48
C SER A 64 9.91 2.65 19.98
N PHE A 65 10.27 2.37 18.73
CA PHE A 65 11.45 2.97 18.11
C PHE A 65 11.39 4.49 18.08
N PHE A 66 10.30 5.08 17.60
CA PHE A 66 10.19 6.53 17.49
C PHE A 66 10.08 7.20 18.85
N THR A 67 9.34 6.62 19.80
CA THR A 67 9.20 7.17 21.15
C THR A 67 10.50 7.08 21.94
N PHE A 68 11.34 6.10 21.68
CA PHE A 68 12.69 6.02 22.27
C PHE A 68 13.58 7.19 21.87
N PHE A 69 13.55 7.61 20.59
CA PHE A 69 14.42 8.69 20.09
C PHE A 69 13.81 10.08 20.22
N LEU A 70 12.50 10.24 20.06
CA LEU A 70 11.81 11.54 20.01
C LEU A 70 10.98 11.84 21.26
N GLY A 71 10.97 10.93 22.23
CA GLY A 71 10.16 11.04 23.43
C GLY A 71 8.72 10.55 23.24
N ASN A 72 8.14 10.16 24.36
CA ASN A 72 6.77 9.60 24.40
C ASN A 72 5.74 10.73 24.43
N SER A 73 5.27 11.14 23.27
CA SER A 73 4.33 12.25 23.13
C SER A 73 3.31 12.01 22.01
N PHE A 74 2.16 12.67 22.10
CA PHE A 74 1.15 12.70 21.03
C PHE A 74 1.78 13.09 19.68
N VAL A 75 2.63 14.13 19.68
CA VAL A 75 3.29 14.62 18.46
C VAL A 75 4.14 13.54 17.83
N THR A 76 4.94 12.81 18.61
CA THR A 76 5.77 11.71 18.11
C THR A 76 4.92 10.65 17.40
N ILE A 77 3.80 10.23 17.98
CA ILE A 77 2.91 9.24 17.39
C ILE A 77 2.31 9.74 16.08
N LYS A 78 1.87 11.00 16.03
CA LYS A 78 1.28 11.61 14.83
C LYS A 78 2.27 11.90 13.71
N LEU A 79 3.56 12.05 14.02
CA LEU A 79 4.61 12.21 13.01
C LEU A 79 4.90 10.92 12.23
N ILE A 80 4.74 9.75 12.84
CA ILE A 80 5.05 8.45 12.22
C ILE A 80 4.32 8.27 10.89
N PRO A 81 2.99 8.38 10.79
CA PRO A 81 2.28 8.18 9.52
C PRO A 81 2.69 9.20 8.46
N ILE A 82 2.96 10.44 8.83
CA ILE A 82 3.43 11.47 7.89
C ILE A 82 4.76 11.06 7.27
N ILE A 83 5.73 10.64 8.09
CA ILE A 83 7.06 10.20 7.64
C ILE A 83 6.93 9.01 6.69
N PHE A 84 6.16 7.99 7.08
CA PHE A 84 6.01 6.79 6.27
C PHE A 84 5.30 7.05 4.94
N TYR A 85 4.31 7.94 4.88
CA TYR A 85 3.69 8.30 3.60
C TYR A 85 4.61 9.13 2.70
N ILE A 86 5.48 9.99 3.25
CA ILE A 86 6.50 10.70 2.47
C ILE A 86 7.46 9.69 1.84
N ILE A 87 7.96 8.73 2.63
CA ILE A 87 8.87 7.70 2.14
C ILE A 87 8.14 6.78 1.15
N SER A 88 6.88 6.43 1.38
CA SER A 88 6.05 5.68 0.43
C SER A 88 5.92 6.39 -0.91
N GLY A 89 5.72 7.71 -0.91
CA GLY A 89 5.72 8.52 -2.12
C GLY A 89 7.05 8.43 -2.89
N TYR A 90 8.17 8.38 -2.19
CA TYR A 90 9.48 8.15 -2.83
C TYR A 90 9.59 6.74 -3.43
N VAL A 91 9.09 5.71 -2.75
CA VAL A 91 9.05 4.34 -3.31
C VAL A 91 8.16 4.27 -4.54
N VAL A 92 7.00 4.95 -4.53
CA VAL A 92 6.10 5.07 -5.68
C VAL A 92 6.78 5.80 -6.85
N TYR A 93 7.61 6.83 -6.56
CA TYR A 93 8.48 7.45 -7.58
C TYR A 93 9.39 6.42 -8.25
N LEU A 94 10.12 5.63 -7.45
CA LEU A 94 11.05 4.61 -7.96
C LEU A 94 10.31 3.52 -8.76
N LEU A 95 9.16 3.07 -8.28
CA LEU A 95 8.33 2.08 -8.97
C LEU A 95 7.80 2.61 -10.31
N SER A 96 7.31 3.85 -10.35
CA SER A 96 6.85 4.50 -11.58
C SER A 96 8.00 4.71 -12.57
N LEU A 97 9.19 5.07 -12.07
CA LEU A 97 10.39 5.24 -12.89
C LEU A 97 10.82 3.91 -13.53
N GLU A 98 10.85 2.84 -12.75
CA GLU A 98 11.20 1.48 -13.22
C GLU A 98 10.19 0.97 -14.25
N LEU A 99 8.87 1.23 -14.05
CA LEU A 99 7.82 0.80 -14.97
C LEU A 99 7.83 1.52 -16.31
N TYR A 100 8.09 2.82 -16.31
CA TYR A 100 7.84 3.67 -17.48
C TYR A 100 9.09 4.38 -18.02
N ASN A 101 10.21 4.30 -17.34
CA ASN A 101 11.46 4.98 -17.66
C ASN A 101 11.27 6.47 -18.00
N ASN A 102 10.39 7.15 -17.25
CA ASN A 102 10.06 8.56 -17.46
C ASN A 102 10.09 9.32 -16.13
N LYS A 103 11.17 10.08 -15.93
CA LYS A 103 11.42 10.83 -14.69
C LYS A 103 10.31 11.85 -14.38
N ASN A 104 9.81 12.55 -15.38
CA ASN A 104 8.78 13.58 -15.17
C ASN A 104 7.45 12.94 -14.73
N GLN A 105 7.08 11.81 -15.36
CA GLN A 105 5.91 11.04 -14.96
C GLN A 105 6.08 10.49 -13.54
N ALA A 106 7.26 9.96 -13.20
CA ALA A 106 7.52 9.41 -11.88
C ALA A 106 7.41 10.48 -10.78
N VAL A 107 7.95 11.69 -11.01
CA VAL A 107 7.80 12.83 -10.09
C VAL A 107 6.32 13.20 -9.92
N LEU A 108 5.58 13.32 -11.01
CA LEU A 108 4.14 13.62 -10.95
C LEU A 108 3.38 12.54 -10.18
N THR A 109 3.70 11.25 -10.42
CA THR A 109 3.05 10.14 -9.73
C THR A 109 3.28 10.21 -8.22
N ALA A 110 4.53 10.43 -7.78
CA ALA A 110 4.86 10.51 -6.36
C ALA A 110 4.18 11.69 -5.67
N ALA A 111 4.25 12.85 -6.29
CA ALA A 111 3.65 14.06 -5.74
C ALA A 111 2.12 13.96 -5.65
N SER A 112 1.48 13.43 -6.70
CA SER A 112 0.04 13.19 -6.70
C SER A 112 -0.38 12.09 -5.72
N PHE A 113 0.49 11.08 -5.48
CA PHE A 113 0.23 10.02 -4.49
C PHE A 113 0.06 10.58 -3.08
N TYR A 114 0.92 11.52 -2.67
CA TYR A 114 0.80 12.14 -1.36
C TYR A 114 -0.48 13.00 -1.22
N LEU A 115 -0.96 13.56 -2.34
CA LEU A 115 -2.21 14.34 -2.39
C LEU A 115 -3.46 13.47 -2.59
N MET A 116 -3.31 12.17 -2.85
CA MET A 116 -4.44 11.24 -2.95
C MET A 116 -5.25 11.30 -1.65
N PRO A 117 -6.61 11.43 -1.70
CA PRO A 117 -7.42 11.60 -0.50
C PRO A 117 -7.16 10.53 0.57
N ALA A 118 -7.05 9.25 0.16
CA ALA A 118 -6.70 8.17 1.08
C ALA A 118 -5.40 8.42 1.83
N VAL A 119 -4.33 8.81 1.14
CA VAL A 119 -3.01 9.08 1.73
C VAL A 119 -3.03 10.37 2.55
N SER A 120 -3.62 11.43 2.00
CA SER A 120 -3.67 12.73 2.66
C SER A 120 -4.43 12.65 4.00
N PHE A 121 -5.54 11.95 4.04
CA PHE A 121 -6.33 11.77 5.26
C PHE A 121 -5.66 10.79 6.24
N SER A 122 -5.23 9.61 5.76
CA SER A 122 -4.62 8.59 6.62
C SER A 122 -3.28 9.02 7.21
N SER A 123 -2.63 10.06 6.65
CA SER A 123 -1.39 10.58 7.23
C SER A 123 -1.57 11.30 8.58
N PHE A 124 -2.81 11.50 9.05
CA PHE A 124 -3.10 11.98 10.41
C PHE A 124 -3.37 10.85 11.41
N ILE A 125 -3.51 9.62 10.93
CA ILE A 125 -3.94 8.48 11.75
C ILE A 125 -2.86 7.40 11.67
N LEU A 126 -2.30 7.03 12.81
CA LEU A 126 -1.39 5.91 12.90
C LEU A 126 -2.18 4.60 12.83
N SER A 127 -2.02 3.89 11.72
CA SER A 127 -2.68 2.61 11.49
C SER A 127 -1.71 1.60 10.87
N THR A 128 -2.08 0.33 10.90
CA THR A 128 -1.33 -0.75 10.24
C THR A 128 -1.26 -0.55 8.72
N ASP A 129 -2.24 0.14 8.11
CA ASP A 129 -2.28 0.38 6.67
C ASP A 129 -1.17 1.32 6.19
N VAL A 130 -0.71 2.24 7.05
CA VAL A 130 0.44 3.13 6.77
C VAL A 130 1.67 2.31 6.38
N PHE A 131 2.01 1.33 7.21
CA PHE A 131 3.18 0.47 7.02
C PHE A 131 2.93 -0.57 5.94
N LEU A 132 1.72 -1.10 5.86
CA LEU A 132 1.34 -2.06 4.82
C LEU A 132 1.51 -1.43 3.42
N ILE A 133 1.03 -0.21 3.18
CA ILE A 133 1.18 0.51 1.90
C ILE A 133 2.66 0.75 1.59
N PHE A 134 3.47 1.09 2.59
CA PHE A 134 4.90 1.30 2.42
C PHE A 134 5.61 0.01 1.98
N PHE A 135 5.46 -1.08 2.74
CA PHE A 135 6.12 -2.35 2.42
C PHE A 135 5.52 -3.03 1.19
N TRP A 136 4.23 -2.85 0.93
CA TRP A 136 3.59 -3.26 -0.32
C TRP A 136 4.25 -2.57 -1.53
N SER A 137 4.46 -1.27 -1.44
CA SER A 137 5.11 -0.50 -2.52
C SER A 137 6.56 -0.93 -2.74
N LEU A 138 7.31 -1.21 -1.66
CA LEU A 138 8.66 -1.80 -1.74
C LEU A 138 8.62 -3.19 -2.35
N SER A 139 7.67 -4.03 -1.94
CA SER A 139 7.47 -5.36 -2.49
C SER A 139 7.17 -5.31 -4.00
N LEU A 140 6.31 -4.39 -4.45
CA LEU A 140 6.05 -4.16 -5.88
C LEU A 140 7.33 -3.76 -6.62
N LEU A 141 8.13 -2.86 -6.07
CA LEU A 141 9.38 -2.42 -6.68
C LEU A 141 10.38 -3.58 -6.83
N PHE A 142 10.57 -4.36 -5.77
CA PHE A 142 11.52 -5.49 -5.81
C PHE A 142 10.97 -6.69 -6.60
N PHE A 143 9.65 -6.88 -6.63
CA PHE A 143 9.02 -7.85 -7.52
C PHE A 143 9.26 -7.49 -8.99
N LEU A 144 9.07 -6.23 -9.36
CA LEU A 144 9.39 -5.74 -10.70
C LEU A 144 10.87 -5.92 -11.03
N LYS A 145 11.78 -5.55 -10.12
CA LYS A 145 13.23 -5.78 -10.28
C LYS A 145 13.58 -7.25 -10.42
N SER A 146 12.90 -8.13 -9.70
CA SER A 146 13.08 -9.58 -9.82
C SER A 146 12.72 -10.13 -11.21
N ILE A 147 11.77 -9.47 -11.91
CA ILE A 147 11.38 -9.85 -13.27
C ILE A 147 12.30 -9.18 -14.31
N THR A 148 12.64 -7.92 -14.14
CA THR A 148 13.45 -7.15 -15.10
C THR A 148 14.92 -7.51 -15.04
N ASN A 149 15.45 -7.70 -13.83
CA ASN A 149 16.83 -8.10 -13.53
C ASN A 149 16.83 -9.21 -12.47
N PRO A 150 16.75 -10.51 -12.85
CA PRO A 150 16.49 -11.63 -11.95
C PRO A 150 17.75 -12.05 -11.16
N LEU A 151 18.32 -11.13 -10.38
CA LEU A 151 19.37 -11.40 -9.41
C LEU A 151 18.77 -12.03 -8.15
N LYS A 152 19.46 -13.03 -7.57
CA LYS A 152 19.03 -13.73 -6.34
C LYS A 152 18.75 -12.78 -5.18
N ILE A 153 19.54 -11.69 -5.08
CA ILE A 153 19.35 -10.67 -4.03
C ILE A 153 18.00 -9.97 -4.13
N ASN A 154 17.46 -9.76 -5.34
CA ASN A 154 16.15 -9.13 -5.52
C ASN A 154 15.03 -10.02 -4.96
N PHE A 155 15.13 -11.35 -5.12
CA PHE A 155 14.17 -12.31 -4.56
C PHE A 155 14.28 -12.39 -3.05
N PHE A 156 15.50 -12.33 -2.51
CA PHE A 156 15.75 -12.31 -1.08
C PHE A 156 15.14 -11.06 -0.43
N ILE A 157 15.41 -9.87 -0.98
CA ILE A 157 14.86 -8.61 -0.49
C ILE A 157 13.32 -8.56 -0.65
N LEU A 158 12.80 -9.07 -1.77
CA LEU A 158 11.36 -9.20 -1.98
C LEU A 158 10.70 -10.02 -0.87
N GLY A 159 11.27 -11.18 -0.53
CA GLY A 159 10.74 -12.02 0.54
C GLY A 159 10.76 -11.34 1.91
N ILE A 160 11.84 -10.58 2.21
CA ILE A 160 11.91 -9.78 3.43
C ILE A 160 10.78 -8.72 3.46
N PHE A 161 10.58 -7.95 2.40
CA PHE A 161 9.55 -6.91 2.41
C PHE A 161 8.13 -7.47 2.44
N VAL A 162 7.86 -8.56 1.74
CA VAL A 162 6.57 -9.25 1.84
C VAL A 162 6.39 -9.81 3.26
N GLY A 163 7.42 -10.41 3.86
CA GLY A 163 7.39 -10.88 5.24
C GLY A 163 7.09 -9.75 6.24
N ILE A 164 7.77 -8.60 6.12
CA ILE A 164 7.49 -7.45 6.97
C ILE A 164 6.06 -6.92 6.71
N SER A 165 5.56 -6.94 5.47
CA SER A 165 4.16 -6.61 5.18
C SER A 165 3.18 -7.46 5.99
N PHE A 166 3.43 -8.75 6.12
CA PHE A 166 2.64 -9.64 6.98
C PHE A 166 2.75 -9.27 8.47
N LEU A 167 3.95 -8.86 8.93
CA LEU A 167 4.13 -8.39 10.30
C LEU A 167 3.44 -7.03 10.55
N THR A 168 3.00 -6.31 9.52
CA THR A 168 2.15 -5.13 9.66
C THR A 168 0.66 -5.48 9.70
N LYS A 169 0.22 -6.33 8.77
CA LYS A 169 -1.19 -6.71 8.61
C LYS A 169 -1.29 -8.00 7.79
N TYR A 170 -2.06 -8.99 8.24
CA TYR A 170 -2.21 -10.26 7.51
C TYR A 170 -2.87 -10.11 6.14
N ALA A 171 -3.49 -8.97 5.84
CA ALA A 171 -3.93 -8.60 4.49
C ALA A 171 -2.80 -8.60 3.45
N ALA A 172 -1.52 -8.64 3.87
CA ALA A 172 -0.38 -8.89 2.98
C ALA A 172 -0.50 -10.21 2.18
N VAL A 173 -1.35 -11.15 2.60
CA VAL A 173 -1.68 -12.37 1.82
C VAL A 173 -2.15 -12.04 0.41
N TYR A 174 -2.80 -10.91 0.21
CA TYR A 174 -3.21 -10.45 -1.12
C TYR A 174 -2.03 -10.28 -2.08
N PHE A 175 -0.82 -10.00 -1.58
CA PHE A 175 0.37 -9.93 -2.41
C PHE A 175 0.69 -11.27 -3.07
N LEU A 176 0.56 -12.36 -2.34
CA LEU A 176 0.78 -13.71 -2.86
C LEU A 176 -0.27 -14.08 -3.90
N ILE A 177 -1.55 -13.77 -3.64
CA ILE A 177 -2.65 -13.99 -4.60
C ILE A 177 -2.39 -13.19 -5.88
N SER A 178 -2.04 -11.92 -5.76
CA SER A 178 -1.72 -11.02 -6.88
C SER A 178 -0.51 -11.52 -7.67
N THR A 179 0.51 -12.04 -6.99
CA THR A 179 1.68 -12.67 -7.61
C THR A 179 1.28 -13.87 -8.47
N LEU A 180 0.41 -14.76 -7.97
CA LEU A 180 -0.10 -15.90 -8.72
C LEU A 180 -0.88 -15.46 -9.97
N VAL A 181 -1.71 -14.42 -9.85
CA VAL A 181 -2.44 -13.86 -11.00
C VAL A 181 -1.47 -13.36 -12.07
N LEU A 182 -0.41 -12.60 -11.69
CA LEU A 182 0.56 -12.13 -12.68
C LEU A 182 1.38 -13.27 -13.29
N ILE A 183 1.76 -14.27 -12.53
CA ILE A 183 2.43 -15.48 -13.04
C ILE A 183 1.56 -16.17 -14.09
N PHE A 184 0.25 -16.20 -13.89
CA PHE A 184 -0.69 -16.75 -14.87
C PHE A 184 -0.77 -15.90 -16.14
N LEU A 185 -0.82 -14.57 -16.01
CA LEU A 185 -1.02 -13.63 -17.12
C LEU A 185 0.23 -13.30 -17.91
N ASP A 186 1.44 -13.48 -17.33
CA ASP A 186 2.70 -13.08 -17.96
C ASP A 186 3.75 -14.20 -18.01
N LYS A 187 4.13 -14.57 -19.25
CA LYS A 187 5.08 -15.65 -19.51
C LYS A 187 6.46 -15.39 -18.90
N LYS A 188 6.95 -14.13 -18.96
CA LYS A 188 8.27 -13.77 -18.42
C LYS A 188 8.30 -13.97 -16.91
N THR A 189 7.28 -13.47 -16.21
CA THR A 189 7.12 -13.66 -14.76
C THR A 189 7.08 -15.12 -14.39
N ARG A 190 6.29 -15.93 -15.12
CA ARG A 190 6.21 -17.38 -14.93
C ARG A 190 7.59 -18.05 -15.09
N THR A 191 8.34 -17.69 -16.11
CA THR A 191 9.67 -18.24 -16.34
C THR A 191 10.62 -17.94 -15.18
N VAL A 192 10.60 -16.71 -14.68
CA VAL A 192 11.50 -16.25 -13.62
C VAL A 192 11.19 -16.89 -12.27
N PHE A 193 9.92 -17.08 -11.94
CA PHE A 193 9.49 -17.59 -10.62
C PHE A 193 9.33 -19.11 -10.59
N ILE A 194 8.78 -19.72 -11.63
CA ILE A 194 8.47 -21.16 -11.62
C ILE A 194 9.59 -21.99 -12.24
N TYR A 195 10.00 -21.66 -13.46
CA TYR A 195 11.02 -22.48 -14.13
C TYR A 195 12.44 -22.30 -13.55
N LYS A 196 12.70 -21.21 -12.81
CA LYS A 196 13.90 -21.04 -12.00
C LYS A 196 13.54 -21.24 -10.51
N SER A 197 13.27 -22.48 -10.13
CA SER A 197 12.80 -22.86 -8.78
C SER A 197 13.65 -22.30 -7.63
N THR A 198 14.97 -22.16 -7.82
CA THR A 198 15.86 -21.52 -6.84
C THR A 198 15.40 -20.10 -6.46
N ASN A 199 14.89 -19.32 -7.41
CA ASN A 199 14.42 -17.96 -7.14
C ASN A 199 13.19 -17.98 -6.24
N LEU A 200 12.24 -18.89 -6.52
CA LEU A 200 11.06 -19.08 -5.69
C LEU A 200 11.42 -19.55 -4.28
N LEU A 201 12.39 -20.48 -4.16
CA LEU A 201 12.88 -20.95 -2.86
C LEU A 201 13.53 -19.85 -2.04
N ILE A 202 14.33 -18.97 -2.66
CA ILE A 202 14.93 -17.82 -1.99
C ILE A 202 13.84 -16.85 -1.50
N PHE A 203 12.86 -16.55 -2.34
CA PHE A 203 11.73 -15.68 -1.98
C PHE A 203 10.95 -16.26 -0.80
N ILE A 204 10.52 -17.52 -0.88
CA ILE A 204 9.75 -18.17 0.20
C ILE A 204 10.60 -18.31 1.46
N GLY A 205 11.86 -18.72 1.34
CA GLY A 205 12.77 -18.89 2.48
C GLY A 205 12.99 -17.59 3.25
N SER A 206 13.24 -16.47 2.55
CA SER A 206 13.41 -15.16 3.21
C SER A 206 12.11 -14.62 3.80
N LEU A 207 10.97 -14.87 3.16
CA LEU A 207 9.66 -14.53 3.72
C LEU A 207 9.39 -15.31 5.01
N LEU A 208 9.57 -16.62 5.01
CA LEU A 208 9.37 -17.47 6.18
C LEU A 208 10.34 -17.12 7.32
N LEU A 209 11.60 -16.78 6.98
CA LEU A 209 12.58 -16.35 7.98
C LEU A 209 12.09 -15.13 8.77
N VAL A 210 11.49 -14.15 8.08
CA VAL A 210 10.91 -12.95 8.72
C VAL A 210 9.67 -13.28 9.54
N LEU A 211 8.85 -14.22 9.09
CA LEU A 211 7.60 -14.57 9.77
C LEU A 211 7.78 -15.53 10.93
N LEU A 212 8.89 -16.28 10.96
CA LEU A 212 9.09 -17.35 11.92
C LEU A 212 8.85 -16.94 13.38
N PRO A 213 9.38 -15.80 13.89
CA PRO A 213 9.11 -15.38 15.28
C PRO A 213 7.62 -15.16 15.55
N ASN A 214 6.88 -14.56 14.62
CA ASN A 214 5.45 -14.34 14.77
C ASN A 214 4.64 -15.65 14.69
N ILE A 215 5.05 -16.58 13.83
CA ILE A 215 4.42 -17.92 13.76
C ILE A 215 4.61 -18.67 15.08
N VAL A 216 5.83 -18.68 15.61
CA VAL A 216 6.13 -19.34 16.90
C VAL A 216 5.33 -18.69 18.02
N TRP A 217 5.28 -17.36 18.07
CA TRP A 217 4.48 -16.64 19.05
C TRP A 217 2.99 -17.01 18.96
N ASN A 218 2.39 -16.98 17.76
CA ASN A 218 0.99 -17.36 17.57
C ASN A 218 0.72 -18.81 18.01
N ASN A 219 1.64 -19.73 17.72
CA ASN A 219 1.51 -21.12 18.16
C ASN A 219 1.47 -21.23 19.71
N ASN A 220 2.28 -20.43 20.39
CA ASN A 220 2.36 -20.44 21.86
C ASN A 220 1.12 -19.82 22.53
N VAL A 221 0.44 -18.88 21.86
CA VAL A 221 -0.75 -18.21 22.39
C VAL A 221 -2.07 -18.75 21.81
N GLY A 222 -2.04 -19.89 21.14
CA GLY A 222 -3.26 -20.51 20.59
C GLY A 222 -3.86 -19.80 19.40
N TRP A 223 -3.02 -19.16 18.55
CA TRP A 223 -3.43 -18.49 17.29
C TRP A 223 -4.43 -17.36 17.48
N ILE A 224 -4.41 -16.69 18.62
CA ILE A 224 -5.41 -15.68 19.03
C ILE A 224 -5.59 -14.56 18.02
N THR A 225 -4.50 -14.09 17.38
CA THR A 225 -4.56 -13.03 16.37
C THR A 225 -5.29 -13.48 15.09
N PHE A 226 -5.07 -14.73 14.68
CA PHE A 226 -5.76 -15.31 13.51
C PHE A 226 -7.23 -15.56 13.80
N LEU A 227 -7.57 -16.08 14.98
CA LEU A 227 -8.95 -16.28 15.43
C LEU A 227 -9.70 -14.96 15.45
N HIS A 228 -9.14 -13.92 16.07
CA HIS A 228 -9.73 -12.58 16.06
C HIS A 228 -9.89 -12.01 14.65
N THR A 229 -8.93 -12.25 13.75
CA THR A 229 -9.02 -11.80 12.35
C THR A 229 -10.15 -12.51 11.61
N SER A 230 -10.31 -13.82 11.82
CA SER A 230 -11.40 -14.61 11.20
C SER A 230 -12.77 -14.24 11.74
N GLU A 231 -12.89 -13.98 13.04
CA GLU A 231 -14.13 -13.48 13.66
C GLU A 231 -14.54 -12.11 13.13
N ASN A 232 -13.56 -11.21 12.90
CA ASN A 232 -13.82 -9.90 12.30
C ASN A 232 -14.24 -10.00 10.82
N ALA A 233 -13.78 -11.01 10.09
CA ALA A 233 -14.25 -11.29 8.74
C ALA A 233 -15.71 -11.77 8.72
N GLY A 234 -16.22 -12.38 9.82
CA GLY A 234 -17.63 -12.63 10.07
C GLY A 234 -18.33 -13.50 9.02
N LEU A 235 -17.59 -14.37 8.32
CA LEU A 235 -18.11 -15.18 7.20
C LEU A 235 -19.24 -16.16 7.61
N ASP A 236 -19.32 -16.47 8.90
CA ASP A 236 -20.40 -17.26 9.52
C ASP A 236 -21.74 -16.51 9.57
N ARG A 237 -21.74 -15.19 9.41
CA ARG A 237 -22.91 -14.30 9.46
C ARG A 237 -23.24 -13.68 8.10
N ALA A 238 -22.84 -14.35 7.02
CA ALA A 238 -22.98 -13.81 5.68
C ALA A 238 -24.47 -13.60 5.32
N LEU A 239 -24.83 -12.33 5.06
CA LEU A 239 -26.12 -11.91 4.54
C LEU A 239 -25.85 -11.03 3.32
N ILE A 240 -26.30 -11.48 2.14
CA ILE A 240 -26.07 -10.73 0.90
C ILE A 240 -26.65 -9.30 1.03
N ASN A 241 -25.77 -8.31 0.98
CA ASN A 241 -26.13 -6.89 1.05
C ASN A 241 -25.43 -6.11 -0.08
N LEU A 242 -26.14 -5.97 -1.20
CA LEU A 242 -25.64 -5.24 -2.36
C LEU A 242 -25.38 -3.75 -2.07
N TYR A 243 -26.11 -3.16 -1.14
CA TYR A 243 -25.92 -1.76 -0.76
C TYR A 243 -24.50 -1.52 -0.20
N GLN A 244 -24.01 -2.40 0.66
CA GLN A 244 -22.64 -2.31 1.18
C GLN A 244 -21.59 -2.45 0.07
N GLY A 245 -21.85 -3.28 -0.95
CA GLY A 245 -20.99 -3.36 -2.13
C GLY A 245 -20.93 -2.02 -2.90
N PHE A 246 -22.05 -1.35 -3.09
CA PHE A 246 -22.09 -0.01 -3.71
C PHE A 246 -21.36 1.03 -2.84
N GLU A 247 -21.60 1.03 -1.54
CA GLU A 247 -20.92 1.92 -0.59
C GLU A 247 -19.41 1.72 -0.62
N PHE A 248 -18.95 0.47 -0.69
CA PHE A 248 -17.53 0.14 -0.84
C PHE A 248 -16.94 0.71 -2.13
N ILE A 249 -17.58 0.48 -3.30
CA ILE A 249 -17.12 1.02 -4.60
C ILE A 249 -17.06 2.54 -4.57
N PHE A 250 -18.09 3.18 -4.03
CA PHE A 250 -18.14 4.63 -3.89
C PHE A 250 -16.99 5.15 -3.00
N SER A 251 -16.77 4.50 -1.87
CA SER A 251 -15.66 4.83 -0.96
C SER A 251 -14.29 4.72 -1.64
N GLN A 252 -14.06 3.65 -2.46
CA GLN A 252 -12.80 3.51 -3.21
C GLN A 252 -12.62 4.65 -4.22
N THR A 253 -13.70 5.10 -4.85
CA THR A 253 -13.67 6.25 -5.77
C THR A 253 -13.28 7.54 -5.05
N LEU A 254 -13.80 7.77 -3.86
CA LEU A 254 -13.44 8.91 -3.01
C LEU A 254 -11.98 8.82 -2.54
N MET A 255 -11.53 7.65 -2.16
CA MET A 255 -10.16 7.40 -1.69
C MET A 255 -9.11 7.63 -2.77
N LEU A 256 -9.39 7.27 -4.02
CA LEU A 256 -8.50 7.48 -5.17
C LEU A 256 -8.45 8.92 -5.65
N SER A 257 -9.49 9.66 -5.55
CA SER A 257 -9.84 10.97 -6.12
C SER A 257 -10.93 10.83 -7.18
N PRO A 258 -12.12 11.39 -6.94
CA PRO A 258 -13.24 11.36 -7.89
C PRO A 258 -12.88 11.93 -9.26
N PHE A 259 -12.10 13.02 -9.29
CA PHE A 259 -11.69 13.66 -10.55
C PHE A 259 -10.79 12.76 -11.40
N LEU A 260 -9.79 12.12 -10.78
CA LEU A 260 -8.91 11.18 -11.48
C LEU A 260 -9.70 9.96 -11.96
N PHE A 261 -10.63 9.48 -11.17
CA PHE A 261 -11.47 8.33 -11.53
C PHE A 261 -12.35 8.64 -12.75
N VAL A 262 -12.99 9.79 -12.79
CA VAL A 262 -13.77 10.25 -13.98
C VAL A 262 -12.89 10.32 -15.22
N ILE A 263 -11.72 10.97 -15.13
CA ILE A 263 -10.77 11.04 -16.25
C ILE A 263 -10.34 9.64 -16.70
N PHE A 264 -10.12 8.73 -15.76
CA PHE A 264 -9.72 7.36 -16.05
C PHE A 264 -10.80 6.58 -16.81
N ILE A 265 -12.07 6.70 -16.41
CA ILE A 265 -13.20 6.08 -17.11
C ILE A 265 -13.24 6.51 -18.58
N PHE A 266 -13.09 7.79 -18.89
CA PHE A 266 -13.03 8.27 -20.27
C PHE A 266 -11.83 7.75 -21.07
N LYS A 267 -10.77 7.29 -20.37
CA LYS A 267 -9.55 6.78 -21.00
C LYS A 267 -9.43 5.26 -21.00
N ILE A 268 -10.35 4.55 -20.37
CA ILE A 268 -10.26 3.10 -20.16
C ILE A 268 -10.14 2.34 -21.51
N LYS A 269 -10.84 2.77 -22.54
CA LYS A 269 -10.78 2.19 -23.89
C LYS A 269 -9.41 2.37 -24.59
N LYS A 270 -8.54 3.24 -24.08
CA LYS A 270 -7.19 3.51 -24.63
C LYS A 270 -6.09 2.75 -23.87
N ILE A 271 -6.46 1.96 -22.88
CA ILE A 271 -5.51 1.18 -22.11
C ILE A 271 -5.04 -0.01 -22.96
N THR A 272 -3.74 -0.05 -23.21
CA THR A 272 -3.10 -1.20 -23.88
C THR A 272 -2.76 -2.26 -22.82
N PHE A 273 -2.96 -3.54 -23.15
CA PHE A 273 -2.68 -4.66 -22.25
C PHE A 273 -1.18 -5.02 -22.23
N SER A 274 -0.35 -3.99 -22.00
CA SER A 274 1.11 -4.13 -21.87
C SER A 274 1.52 -4.84 -20.57
N PHE A 275 2.80 -5.22 -20.44
CA PHE A 275 3.33 -5.79 -19.20
C PHE A 275 3.07 -4.87 -17.97
N GLN A 276 3.31 -3.56 -18.12
CA GLN A 276 3.09 -2.59 -17.06
C GLN A 276 1.63 -2.57 -16.58
N THR A 277 0.71 -2.64 -17.53
CA THR A 277 -0.74 -2.69 -17.23
C THR A 277 -1.11 -3.99 -16.53
N LYS A 278 -0.63 -5.14 -17.05
CA LYS A 278 -0.84 -6.44 -16.41
C LYS A 278 -0.29 -6.45 -14.99
N PHE A 279 0.93 -5.95 -14.80
CA PHE A 279 1.58 -5.84 -13.49
C PHE A 279 0.72 -5.05 -12.51
N LEU A 280 0.36 -3.81 -12.84
CA LEU A 280 -0.40 -2.94 -11.94
C LEU A 280 -1.81 -3.50 -11.66
N LEU A 281 -2.51 -4.02 -12.67
CA LEU A 281 -3.84 -4.58 -12.49
C LEU A 281 -3.83 -5.89 -11.68
N SER A 282 -2.80 -6.73 -11.83
CA SER A 282 -2.67 -7.96 -11.04
C SER A 282 -2.52 -7.69 -9.54
N PHE A 283 -1.92 -6.55 -9.15
CA PHE A 283 -1.79 -6.14 -7.76
C PHE A 283 -2.90 -5.18 -7.28
N SER A 284 -3.92 -4.97 -8.09
CA SER A 284 -5.06 -4.11 -7.75
C SER A 284 -6.39 -4.85 -7.85
N ILE A 285 -6.71 -5.46 -9.00
CA ILE A 285 -8.01 -6.06 -9.26
C ILE A 285 -8.33 -7.23 -8.31
N PRO A 286 -7.44 -8.22 -8.07
CA PRO A 286 -7.76 -9.32 -7.17
C PRO A 286 -8.09 -8.84 -5.76
N VAL A 287 -7.31 -7.91 -5.22
CA VAL A 287 -7.55 -7.33 -3.88
C VAL A 287 -8.89 -6.63 -3.84
N PHE A 288 -9.15 -5.77 -4.83
CA PHE A 288 -10.41 -5.04 -4.93
C PHE A 288 -11.62 -5.99 -5.00
N LEU A 289 -11.55 -7.03 -5.83
CA LEU A 289 -12.64 -8.00 -5.99
C LEU A 289 -12.87 -8.84 -4.74
N ILE A 290 -11.82 -9.28 -4.05
CA ILE A 290 -11.95 -10.06 -2.81
C ILE A 290 -12.65 -9.20 -1.74
N VAL A 291 -12.18 -7.97 -1.52
CA VAL A 291 -12.77 -7.09 -0.50
C VAL A 291 -14.17 -6.62 -0.90
N LEU A 292 -14.46 -6.44 -2.20
CA LEU A 292 -15.80 -6.15 -2.69
C LEU A 292 -16.77 -7.32 -2.41
N LEU A 293 -16.35 -8.55 -2.66
CA LEU A 293 -17.15 -9.74 -2.35
C LEU A 293 -17.39 -9.84 -0.84
N GLU A 294 -16.37 -9.61 -0.02
CA GLU A 294 -16.49 -9.57 1.44
C GLU A 294 -17.47 -8.47 1.89
N SER A 295 -17.41 -7.29 1.26
CA SER A 295 -18.35 -6.19 1.52
C SER A 295 -19.80 -6.56 1.22
N ILE A 296 -20.06 -7.30 0.13
CA ILE A 296 -21.39 -7.76 -0.25
C ILE A 296 -21.89 -8.86 0.68
N LEU A 297 -21.01 -9.79 1.09
CA LEU A 297 -21.40 -10.98 1.86
C LEU A 297 -21.55 -10.70 3.36
N VAL A 298 -20.70 -9.81 3.91
CA VAL A 298 -20.68 -9.53 5.35
C VAL A 298 -20.66 -8.02 5.58
N ARG A 299 -19.49 -7.45 5.57
CA ARG A 299 -19.14 -6.03 5.54
C ARG A 299 -17.63 -5.91 5.33
N ALA A 300 -17.19 -4.83 4.71
CA ALA A 300 -15.77 -4.51 4.64
C ALA A 300 -15.56 -3.01 4.86
N ASN A 301 -14.53 -2.67 5.63
CA ASN A 301 -14.11 -1.29 5.75
C ASN A 301 -13.40 -0.85 4.46
N ALA A 302 -13.58 0.40 4.06
CA ALA A 302 -13.00 0.94 2.82
C ALA A 302 -11.47 0.78 2.74
N ASN A 303 -10.76 0.88 3.87
CA ASN A 303 -9.30 0.73 3.94
C ASN A 303 -8.79 -0.70 3.78
N TRP A 304 -9.66 -1.72 3.78
CA TRP A 304 -9.20 -3.11 3.61
C TRP A 304 -8.61 -3.37 2.23
N ALA A 305 -9.06 -2.62 1.21
CA ALA A 305 -8.47 -2.65 -0.14
C ALA A 305 -7.42 -1.55 -0.39
N ALA A 306 -6.92 -0.87 0.62
CA ALA A 306 -6.02 0.28 0.46
C ALA A 306 -4.77 -0.03 -0.38
N VAL A 307 -4.22 -1.25 -0.29
CA VAL A 307 -3.05 -1.67 -1.09
C VAL A 307 -3.35 -1.75 -2.60
N ALA A 308 -4.60 -2.03 -2.99
CA ALA A 308 -5.01 -2.04 -4.40
C ALA A 308 -4.90 -0.65 -5.03
N LEU A 309 -5.07 0.40 -4.23
CA LEU A 309 -5.03 1.77 -4.70
C LEU A 309 -3.67 2.16 -5.25
N VAL A 310 -2.57 1.59 -4.76
CA VAL A 310 -1.20 1.89 -5.23
C VAL A 310 -1.06 1.60 -6.73
N GLY A 311 -1.44 0.39 -7.15
CA GLY A 311 -1.35 -0.01 -8.56
C GLY A 311 -2.33 0.76 -9.45
N PHE A 312 -3.60 0.90 -9.03
CA PHE A 312 -4.60 1.68 -9.75
C PHE A 312 -4.15 3.13 -9.92
N PHE A 313 -3.65 3.75 -8.87
CA PHE A 313 -3.23 5.14 -8.91
C PHE A 313 -2.09 5.38 -9.91
N ILE A 314 -1.04 4.55 -9.88
CA ILE A 314 0.07 4.64 -10.84
C ILE A 314 -0.44 4.48 -12.27
N LEU A 315 -1.36 3.55 -12.52
CA LEU A 315 -1.97 3.35 -13.83
C LEU A 315 -2.78 4.57 -14.29
N MET A 316 -3.59 5.14 -13.40
CA MET A 316 -4.42 6.33 -13.69
C MET A 316 -3.55 7.53 -14.05
N ILE A 317 -2.52 7.84 -13.26
CA ILE A 317 -1.60 8.94 -13.55
C ILE A 317 -0.87 8.72 -14.87
N ASN A 318 -0.46 7.49 -15.20
CA ASN A 318 0.14 7.18 -16.50
C ASN A 318 -0.81 7.49 -17.67
N GLN A 319 -2.12 7.19 -17.55
CA GLN A 319 -3.09 7.50 -18.60
C GLN A 319 -3.32 9.01 -18.75
N VAL A 320 -3.39 9.74 -17.64
CA VAL A 320 -3.47 11.20 -17.63
C VAL A 320 -2.23 11.82 -18.28
N PHE A 321 -1.04 11.39 -17.88
CA PHE A 321 0.22 11.89 -18.40
C PHE A 321 0.38 11.66 -19.92
N LYS A 322 0.01 10.47 -20.42
CA LYS A 322 0.02 10.17 -21.86
C LYS A 322 -0.94 11.07 -22.67
N SER A 323 -2.08 11.42 -22.08
CA SER A 323 -3.05 12.27 -22.75
C SER A 323 -2.62 13.75 -22.78
N SER A 324 -1.97 14.23 -21.73
CA SER A 324 -1.46 15.61 -21.67
C SER A 324 -0.40 15.89 -22.75
N LYS A 325 0.46 14.90 -23.04
CA LYS A 325 1.43 15.02 -24.15
C LYS A 325 0.78 15.21 -25.51
N LYS A 326 -0.41 14.65 -25.76
CA LYS A 326 -1.14 14.84 -27.02
C LYS A 326 -1.79 16.22 -27.15
N ILE A 327 -2.15 16.84 -26.03
CA ILE A 327 -2.73 18.18 -25.99
C ILE A 327 -1.66 19.27 -26.27
N ILE A 328 -0.41 19.00 -25.91
CA ILE A 328 0.72 19.93 -26.11
C ILE A 328 1.26 19.86 -27.56
N PHE A 329 0.91 18.82 -28.34
CA PHE A 329 1.30 18.65 -29.74
C PHE A 329 0.17 18.97 -30.75
N ILE A 330 -0.98 19.49 -30.30
CA ILE A 330 -2.04 20.10 -31.08
C ILE A 330 -2.12 21.58 -30.67
#